data_dfa9bcb4f34189973c2d64ca9e84c409
#
_entry.id   dfa9bcb4f34189973c2d64ca9e84c409
#
_cell.length_a   1.000
_cell.length_b   1.000
_cell.length_c   1.000
_cell.angle_alpha   90.00
_cell.angle_beta   90.00
_cell.angle_gamma   90.00
#
_symmetry.space_group_name_H-M   'P 1'
#
loop_
_entity.id
_entity.type
_entity.pdbx_description
1 polymer ?
#
loop_
_entity_poly.entity_id
_entity_poly.type
_entity_poly.pdbx_seq_one_letter_code
_entity_poly.pdbx_strand_id
1 'polypeptide(L)'
;MPWRPGEDLRALVELVAPAQCPGCGREGSRLCRWCAAELGGGSPRLWRPTPCPAGFPPTWSGPAYDGAVRGIVVAWKEQDRVDLGPALAVVLRAALVAAIEASPEHREAVRSGRPVAVVPAPSARASTRSRGRSPVRELALRASGSPRAVVGALVLARAVQDQAGLSAGARAANLGGAVRVRPGLGDALEGVPCVVVDDVVTTGATLVECARALRAAGSGGVVAATVAATARRDRTDPRVSPIAGG
;
A
#
# COMPACT_ATOMS: atom_id res chain seq x y z
N MET A 1 3.09 32.67 -32.99
CA MET A 1 3.06 31.59 -32.02
C MET A 1 4.46 31.44 -31.43
N PRO A 2 4.70 31.58 -30.12
CA PRO A 2 6.01 31.37 -29.55
C PRO A 2 6.35 29.89 -29.56
N TRP A 3 7.46 29.55 -30.14
CA TRP A 3 8.04 28.21 -30.18
C TRP A 3 8.42 27.78 -28.71
N ARG A 4 7.89 26.61 -28.28
CA ARG A 4 8.16 26.03 -26.96
C ARG A 4 8.98 24.75 -27.10
N PRO A 5 10.32 24.81 -27.02
CA PRO A 5 11.20 23.69 -27.33
C PRO A 5 10.97 22.44 -26.44
N GLY A 6 10.38 22.60 -25.26
CA GLY A 6 10.09 21.47 -24.37
C GLY A 6 8.83 20.67 -24.73
N GLU A 7 7.89 21.26 -25.46
CA GLU A 7 6.68 20.56 -25.93
C GLU A 7 6.97 19.75 -27.20
N ASP A 8 7.81 20.28 -28.08
CA ASP A 8 8.21 19.60 -29.31
C ASP A 8 9.11 18.39 -29.04
N LEU A 9 9.99 18.45 -28.06
CA LEU A 9 10.83 17.31 -27.65
C LEU A 9 10.01 16.20 -27.00
N ARG A 10 8.97 16.54 -26.22
CA ARG A 10 8.02 15.56 -25.68
C ARG A 10 7.20 14.89 -26.78
N ALA A 11 6.73 15.64 -27.74
CA ALA A 11 5.99 15.11 -28.89
C ALA A 11 6.85 14.15 -29.73
N LEU A 12 8.14 14.48 -29.93
CA LEU A 12 9.09 13.59 -30.61
C LEU A 12 9.40 12.31 -29.82
N VAL A 13 9.55 12.41 -28.50
CA VAL A 13 9.78 11.23 -27.63
C VAL A 13 8.50 10.35 -27.61
N GLU A 14 7.32 10.93 -27.56
CA GLU A 14 6.05 10.17 -27.61
C GLU A 14 5.81 9.50 -28.97
N LEU A 15 6.38 10.04 -30.06
CA LEU A 15 6.30 9.43 -31.39
C LEU A 15 7.23 8.19 -31.52
N VAL A 16 8.39 8.23 -30.86
CA VAL A 16 9.42 7.16 -30.94
C VAL A 16 9.22 6.10 -29.86
N ALA A 17 8.67 6.47 -28.70
CA ALA A 17 8.36 5.57 -27.59
C ALA A 17 7.01 5.96 -26.97
N PRO A 18 5.89 5.55 -27.57
CA PRO A 18 4.56 5.89 -27.07
C PRO A 18 4.38 5.37 -25.65
N ALA A 19 3.79 6.21 -24.79
CA ALA A 19 3.49 5.82 -23.42
C ALA A 19 2.65 4.55 -23.41
N GLN A 20 3.08 3.54 -22.67
CA GLN A 20 2.34 2.28 -22.52
C GLN A 20 1.62 2.23 -21.19
N CYS A 21 0.40 1.70 -21.21
CA CYS A 21 -0.38 1.43 -20.03
C CYS A 21 0.27 0.28 -19.21
N PRO A 22 0.69 0.49 -17.96
CA PRO A 22 1.39 -0.53 -17.19
C PRO A 22 0.51 -1.72 -16.80
N GLY A 23 -0.83 -1.58 -16.91
CA GLY A 23 -1.75 -2.68 -16.62
C GLY A 23 -1.91 -3.65 -17.79
N CYS A 24 -1.98 -3.18 -19.03
CA CYS A 24 -2.31 -4.02 -20.18
C CYS A 24 -1.37 -3.86 -21.38
N GLY A 25 -0.34 -3.02 -21.31
CA GLY A 25 0.60 -2.75 -22.39
C GLY A 25 0.07 -1.88 -23.53
N ARG A 26 -1.19 -1.41 -23.50
CA ARG A 26 -1.76 -0.59 -24.58
C ARG A 26 -0.95 0.68 -24.77
N GLU A 27 -0.55 0.94 -26.01
CA GLU A 27 0.15 2.14 -26.42
C GLU A 27 -0.74 3.39 -26.44
N GLY A 28 -0.12 4.56 -26.38
CA GLY A 28 -0.79 5.86 -26.43
C GLY A 28 -1.54 6.23 -25.13
N SER A 29 -1.35 5.48 -24.05
CA SER A 29 -2.02 5.78 -22.79
C SER A 29 -1.12 5.46 -21.58
N ARG A 30 -0.92 6.45 -20.70
CA ARG A 30 -0.17 6.27 -19.44
C ARG A 30 -0.92 5.39 -18.44
N LEU A 31 -2.24 5.44 -18.45
CA LEU A 31 -3.16 4.56 -17.74
C LEU A 31 -4.47 4.55 -18.53
N CYS A 32 -4.78 3.44 -19.19
CA CYS A 32 -5.99 3.36 -20.00
C CYS A 32 -7.24 3.25 -19.12
N ARG A 33 -8.38 3.67 -19.66
CA ARG A 33 -9.67 3.69 -18.95
C ARG A 33 -10.07 2.33 -18.37
N TRP A 34 -9.74 1.24 -19.05
CA TRP A 34 -10.08 -0.11 -18.62
C TRP A 34 -9.28 -0.52 -17.37
N CYS A 35 -7.97 -0.30 -17.40
CA CYS A 35 -7.10 -0.59 -16.24
C CYS A 35 -7.37 0.39 -15.08
N ALA A 36 -7.73 1.64 -15.36
CA ALA A 36 -8.18 2.58 -14.35
C ALA A 36 -9.50 2.12 -13.68
N ALA A 37 -10.45 1.62 -14.48
CA ALA A 37 -11.70 1.06 -13.98
C ALA A 37 -11.47 -0.21 -13.16
N GLU A 38 -10.58 -1.10 -13.59
CA GLU A 38 -10.21 -2.31 -12.83
C GLU A 38 -9.54 -1.94 -11.49
N LEU A 39 -8.62 -0.98 -11.50
CA LEU A 39 -7.99 -0.47 -10.30
C LEU A 39 -8.98 0.16 -9.32
N GLY A 40 -9.94 0.96 -9.80
CA GLY A 40 -10.97 1.63 -9.00
C GLY A 40 -12.23 0.78 -8.79
N GLY A 41 -12.30 -0.39 -9.40
CA GLY A 41 -13.49 -1.23 -9.45
C GLY A 41 -13.78 -1.94 -8.13
N GLY A 42 -14.84 -1.51 -7.48
CA GLY A 42 -15.39 -2.17 -6.31
C GLY A 42 -15.11 -1.44 -4.98
N SER A 43 -15.93 -1.78 -4.00
CA SER A 43 -15.75 -1.28 -2.63
C SER A 43 -14.60 -2.01 -1.95
N PRO A 44 -13.84 -1.33 -1.09
CA PRO A 44 -12.82 -1.98 -0.28
C PRO A 44 -13.39 -3.12 0.55
N ARG A 45 -12.62 -4.17 0.72
CA ARG A 45 -13.05 -5.39 1.42
C ARG A 45 -12.18 -5.63 2.64
N LEU A 46 -12.79 -6.15 3.70
CA LEU A 46 -12.03 -6.70 4.81
C LEU A 46 -11.23 -7.91 4.31
N TRP A 47 -9.92 -7.81 4.43
CA TRP A 47 -8.99 -8.83 3.97
C TRP A 47 -8.27 -9.48 5.16
N ARG A 48 -8.03 -10.78 5.08
CA ARG A 48 -7.25 -11.56 6.04
C ARG A 48 -6.39 -12.58 5.32
N PRO A 49 -5.13 -12.77 5.71
CA PRO A 49 -4.29 -13.83 5.17
C PRO A 49 -4.76 -15.21 5.67
N THR A 50 -4.40 -16.25 4.92
CA THR A 50 -4.62 -17.64 5.35
C THR A 50 -3.29 -18.39 5.29
N PRO A 51 -2.75 -18.84 6.45
CA PRO A 51 -3.25 -18.64 7.81
C PRO A 51 -3.14 -17.18 8.26
N CYS A 52 -4.02 -16.76 9.18
CA CYS A 52 -3.99 -15.40 9.74
C CYS A 52 -2.99 -15.37 10.92
N PRO A 53 -1.93 -14.57 10.86
CA PRO A 53 -0.98 -14.48 11.96
C PRO A 53 -1.60 -13.79 13.18
N ALA A 54 -1.16 -14.20 14.38
CA ALA A 54 -1.58 -13.56 15.62
C ALA A 54 -1.22 -12.06 15.61
N GLY A 55 -2.11 -11.22 16.14
CA GLY A 55 -1.92 -9.77 16.19
C GLY A 55 -2.16 -9.03 14.87
N PHE A 56 -2.58 -9.73 13.80
CA PHE A 56 -2.91 -9.11 12.52
C PHE A 56 -4.04 -8.07 12.69
N PRO A 57 -3.82 -6.80 12.32
CA PRO A 57 -4.85 -5.77 12.46
C PRO A 57 -5.99 -5.98 11.45
N PRO A 58 -7.24 -5.62 11.78
CA PRO A 58 -8.31 -5.54 10.79
C PRO A 58 -7.84 -4.69 9.60
N THR A 59 -7.87 -5.27 8.40
CA THR A 59 -7.27 -4.66 7.21
C THR A 59 -8.29 -4.54 6.09
N TRP A 60 -8.49 -3.33 5.59
CA TRP A 60 -9.29 -3.07 4.39
C TRP A 60 -8.38 -2.89 3.20
N SER A 61 -8.73 -3.54 2.11
CA SER A 61 -7.96 -3.48 0.86
C SER A 61 -8.84 -3.16 -0.33
N GLY A 62 -8.29 -2.47 -1.30
CA GLY A 62 -8.86 -2.34 -2.62
C GLY A 62 -8.86 -3.67 -3.38
N PRO A 63 -8.71 -3.66 -4.72
CA PRO A 63 -8.84 -4.84 -5.57
C PRO A 63 -7.79 -5.91 -5.30
N ALA A 64 -7.95 -7.06 -5.97
CA ALA A 64 -6.95 -8.12 -5.98
C ALA A 64 -5.64 -7.64 -6.61
N TYR A 65 -4.50 -8.07 -6.03
CA TYR A 65 -3.17 -7.78 -6.54
C TYR A 65 -2.79 -8.79 -7.63
N ASP A 66 -3.42 -8.66 -8.78
CA ASP A 66 -3.18 -9.48 -9.97
C ASP A 66 -3.36 -8.65 -11.25
N GLY A 67 -3.21 -9.26 -12.41
CA GLY A 67 -3.47 -8.64 -13.71
C GLY A 67 -2.98 -7.21 -13.84
N ALA A 68 -3.87 -6.31 -14.26
CA ALA A 68 -3.57 -4.90 -14.47
C ALA A 68 -3.20 -4.16 -13.17
N VAL A 69 -3.84 -4.50 -12.05
CA VAL A 69 -3.56 -3.88 -10.75
C VAL A 69 -2.11 -4.11 -10.33
N ARG A 70 -1.61 -5.35 -10.50
CA ARG A 70 -0.21 -5.67 -10.23
C ARG A 70 0.73 -4.86 -11.10
N GLY A 71 0.47 -4.79 -12.42
CA GLY A 71 1.27 -4.01 -13.36
C GLY A 71 1.37 -2.53 -12.96
N ILE A 72 0.23 -1.94 -12.58
CA ILE A 72 0.16 -0.53 -12.14
C ILE A 72 0.96 -0.29 -10.87
N VAL A 73 0.80 -1.14 -9.85
CA VAL A 73 1.51 -0.98 -8.56
C VAL A 73 3.02 -1.17 -8.74
N VAL A 74 3.45 -2.18 -9.52
CA VAL A 74 4.87 -2.40 -9.83
C VAL A 74 5.46 -1.21 -10.57
N ALA A 75 4.80 -0.71 -11.60
CA ALA A 75 5.27 0.43 -12.36
C ALA A 75 5.42 1.68 -11.49
N TRP A 76 4.45 1.95 -10.62
CA TRP A 76 4.51 3.06 -9.67
C TRP A 76 5.64 2.90 -8.65
N LYS A 77 5.80 1.72 -8.09
CA LYS A 77 6.75 1.46 -7.00
C LYS A 77 8.18 1.29 -7.48
N GLU A 78 8.39 0.60 -8.61
CA GLU A 78 9.71 0.14 -9.04
C GLU A 78 10.23 0.82 -10.32
N GLN A 79 9.33 1.33 -11.16
CA GLN A 79 9.68 1.99 -12.42
C GLN A 79 9.50 3.52 -12.38
N ASP A 80 9.33 4.06 -11.17
CA ASP A 80 9.18 5.50 -10.89
C ASP A 80 8.03 6.20 -11.65
N ARG A 81 6.98 5.46 -12.00
CA ARG A 81 5.78 5.98 -12.64
C ARG A 81 4.93 6.77 -11.62
N VAL A 82 5.45 7.93 -11.20
CA VAL A 82 4.81 8.81 -10.19
C VAL A 82 3.44 9.34 -10.64
N ASP A 83 3.20 9.38 -11.94
CA ASP A 83 1.95 9.76 -12.58
C ASP A 83 0.77 8.84 -12.21
N LEU A 84 1.04 7.62 -11.74
CA LEU A 84 0.03 6.67 -11.26
C LEU A 84 -0.41 6.94 -9.82
N GLY A 85 0.35 7.75 -9.08
CA GLY A 85 0.09 8.08 -7.67
C GLY A 85 -1.32 8.59 -7.39
N PRO A 86 -1.89 9.52 -8.17
CA PRO A 86 -3.26 9.99 -7.97
C PRO A 86 -4.31 8.88 -8.05
N ALA A 87 -4.22 7.97 -9.03
CA ALA A 87 -5.16 6.86 -9.17
C ALA A 87 -5.07 5.87 -7.99
N LEU A 88 -3.84 5.52 -7.59
CA LEU A 88 -3.60 4.66 -6.43
C LEU A 88 -4.08 5.31 -5.12
N ALA A 89 -3.94 6.63 -4.99
CA ALA A 89 -4.39 7.37 -3.81
C ALA A 89 -5.92 7.35 -3.65
N VAL A 90 -6.67 7.37 -4.75
CA VAL A 90 -8.14 7.23 -4.70
C VAL A 90 -8.53 5.87 -4.11
N VAL A 91 -7.87 4.80 -4.53
CA VAL A 91 -8.12 3.44 -4.02
C VAL A 91 -7.74 3.32 -2.54
N LEU A 92 -6.54 3.82 -2.18
CA LEU A 92 -6.12 3.80 -0.77
C LEU A 92 -7.04 4.65 0.10
N ARG A 93 -7.52 5.80 -0.38
CA ARG A 93 -8.47 6.63 0.34
C ARG A 93 -9.76 5.88 0.64
N ALA A 94 -10.29 5.16 -0.33
CA ALA A 94 -11.50 4.35 -0.12
C ALA A 94 -11.27 3.28 0.96
N ALA A 95 -10.13 2.57 0.91
CA ALA A 95 -9.76 1.58 1.92
C ALA A 95 -9.55 2.20 3.31
N LEU A 96 -8.93 3.40 3.38
CA LEU A 96 -8.71 4.16 4.61
C LEU A 96 -10.05 4.56 5.26
N VAL A 97 -10.97 5.10 4.47
CA VAL A 97 -12.32 5.46 4.96
C VAL A 97 -13.05 4.23 5.47
N ALA A 98 -13.04 3.12 4.71
CA ALA A 98 -13.67 1.88 5.14
C ALA A 98 -13.08 1.32 6.45
N ALA A 99 -11.76 1.40 6.63
CA ALA A 99 -11.08 0.98 7.86
C ALA A 99 -11.51 1.84 9.07
N ILE A 100 -11.60 3.15 8.91
CA ILE A 100 -12.04 4.09 9.96
C ILE A 100 -13.51 3.84 10.31
N GLU A 101 -14.38 3.77 9.32
CA GLU A 101 -15.82 3.59 9.51
C GLU A 101 -16.19 2.26 10.15
N ALA A 102 -15.44 1.21 9.87
CA ALA A 102 -15.67 -0.11 10.44
C ALA A 102 -15.16 -0.27 11.88
N SER A 103 -14.29 0.63 12.36
CA SER A 103 -13.77 0.62 13.73
C SER A 103 -14.51 1.63 14.61
N PRO A 104 -15.23 1.17 15.65
CA PRO A 104 -15.96 2.09 16.55
C PRO A 104 -15.07 3.18 17.16
N GLU A 105 -13.85 2.80 17.58
CA GLU A 105 -12.91 3.74 18.21
C GLU A 105 -12.43 4.83 17.23
N HIS A 106 -12.05 4.44 16.00
CA HIS A 106 -11.59 5.38 14.97
C HIS A 106 -12.73 6.32 14.54
N ARG A 107 -13.90 5.75 14.32
CA ARG A 107 -15.10 6.52 13.95
C ARG A 107 -15.47 7.54 15.03
N GLU A 108 -15.43 7.13 16.29
CA GLU A 108 -15.70 8.02 17.41
C GLU A 108 -14.63 9.11 17.55
N ALA A 109 -13.37 8.78 17.35
CA ALA A 109 -12.29 9.78 17.34
C ALA A 109 -12.53 10.85 16.28
N VAL A 110 -12.88 10.45 15.05
CA VAL A 110 -13.19 11.38 13.96
C VAL A 110 -14.41 12.25 14.30
N ARG A 111 -15.49 11.66 14.81
CA ARG A 111 -16.73 12.39 15.17
C ARG A 111 -16.50 13.41 16.26
N SER A 112 -15.68 13.09 17.25
CA SER A 112 -15.35 13.97 18.37
C SER A 112 -14.21 14.95 18.07
N GLY A 113 -13.69 14.97 16.83
CA GLY A 113 -12.56 15.83 16.44
C GLY A 113 -11.22 15.42 17.04
N ARG A 114 -11.13 14.23 17.65
CA ARG A 114 -9.86 13.69 18.14
C ARG A 114 -8.99 13.20 16.98
N PRO A 115 -7.66 13.26 17.11
CA PRO A 115 -6.76 12.82 16.05
C PRO A 115 -6.88 11.32 15.79
N VAL A 116 -6.76 10.95 14.52
CA VAL A 116 -6.49 9.59 14.03
C VAL A 116 -5.20 9.64 13.23
N ALA A 117 -4.20 8.85 13.60
CA ALA A 117 -2.92 8.84 12.94
C ALA A 117 -2.91 7.88 11.73
N VAL A 118 -2.60 8.39 10.55
CA VAL A 118 -2.31 7.58 9.36
C VAL A 118 -0.82 7.30 9.32
N VAL A 119 -0.43 6.05 9.51
CA VAL A 119 0.95 5.66 9.71
C VAL A 119 1.44 4.81 8.53
N PRO A 120 2.29 5.37 7.64
CA PRO A 120 2.87 4.60 6.54
C PRO A 120 3.77 3.47 7.04
N ALA A 121 3.62 2.28 6.45
CA ALA A 121 4.55 1.17 6.67
C ALA A 121 5.98 1.59 6.26
N PRO A 122 7.00 1.21 7.03
CA PRO A 122 8.37 1.60 6.73
C PRO A 122 8.91 0.82 5.53
N SER A 123 9.49 1.52 4.55
CA SER A 123 10.22 0.93 3.44
C SER A 123 11.65 0.61 3.82
N ALA A 124 12.28 -0.40 3.18
CA ALA A 124 13.69 -0.68 3.37
C ALA A 124 14.55 0.56 3.03
N ARG A 125 15.53 0.89 3.88
CA ARG A 125 16.39 2.08 3.71
C ARG A 125 17.15 2.08 2.39
N ALA A 126 17.53 0.91 1.88
CA ALA A 126 18.19 0.77 0.59
C ALA A 126 17.27 1.22 -0.56
N SER A 127 16.02 0.78 -0.55
CA SER A 127 15.05 1.17 -1.59
C SER A 127 14.64 2.64 -1.52
N THR A 128 14.63 3.24 -0.33
CA THR A 128 14.37 4.68 -0.17
C THR A 128 15.57 5.52 -0.60
N ARG A 129 16.80 5.07 -0.31
CA ARG A 129 18.02 5.78 -0.74
C ARG A 129 18.24 5.71 -2.25
N SER A 130 18.00 4.57 -2.88
CA SER A 130 18.16 4.42 -4.33
C SER A 130 17.14 5.23 -5.13
N ARG A 131 15.93 5.42 -4.59
CA ARG A 131 14.83 6.14 -5.26
C ARG A 131 14.68 7.60 -4.81
N GLY A 132 15.34 8.04 -3.73
CA GLY A 132 15.22 9.39 -3.18
C GLY A 132 13.84 9.75 -2.63
N ARG A 133 12.88 8.77 -2.60
CA ARG A 133 11.48 8.99 -2.19
C ARG A 133 10.94 7.84 -1.33
N SER A 134 9.84 8.12 -0.63
CA SER A 134 9.09 7.15 0.16
C SER A 134 7.69 6.95 -0.45
N PRO A 135 7.50 5.99 -1.38
CA PRO A 135 6.26 5.86 -2.14
C PRO A 135 5.02 5.72 -1.25
N VAL A 136 5.04 4.82 -0.25
CA VAL A 136 3.90 4.60 0.65
C VAL A 136 3.56 5.87 1.44
N ARG A 137 4.57 6.64 1.89
CA ARG A 137 4.33 7.92 2.58
C ARG A 137 3.71 8.96 1.66
N GLU A 138 4.20 9.09 0.44
CA GLU A 138 3.62 10.00 -0.56
C GLU A 138 2.18 9.63 -0.87
N LEU A 139 1.90 8.34 -0.98
CA LEU A 139 0.56 7.83 -1.21
C LEU A 139 -0.37 8.13 -0.02
N ALA A 140 0.10 7.92 1.21
CA ALA A 140 -0.62 8.25 2.43
C ALA A 140 -0.98 9.74 2.50
N LEU A 141 -0.04 10.64 2.15
CA LEU A 141 -0.27 12.08 2.11
C LEU A 141 -1.37 12.46 1.11
N ARG A 142 -1.41 11.83 -0.05
CA ARG A 142 -2.45 12.05 -1.06
C ARG A 142 -3.80 11.48 -0.65
N ALA A 143 -3.80 10.30 -0.03
CA ALA A 143 -5.01 9.57 0.34
C ALA A 143 -5.71 10.13 1.58
N SER A 144 -4.96 10.60 2.59
CA SER A 144 -5.51 11.04 3.88
C SER A 144 -6.36 12.32 3.77
N GLY A 145 -6.13 13.15 2.77
CA GLY A 145 -6.77 14.47 2.64
C GLY A 145 -6.27 15.52 3.65
N SER A 146 -5.46 15.12 4.63
CA SER A 146 -4.83 15.99 5.61
C SER A 146 -3.38 15.58 5.85
N PRO A 147 -2.39 16.36 5.43
CA PRO A 147 -0.98 16.06 5.69
C PRO A 147 -0.64 15.92 7.19
N ARG A 148 -1.38 16.63 8.06
CA ARG A 148 -1.19 16.57 9.53
C ARG A 148 -1.57 15.24 10.13
N ALA A 149 -2.47 14.49 9.49
CA ALA A 149 -2.85 13.15 9.94
C ALA A 149 -1.75 12.09 9.64
N VAL A 150 -0.83 12.38 8.70
CA VAL A 150 0.19 11.41 8.27
C VAL A 150 1.43 11.51 9.14
N VAL A 151 1.62 10.52 9.99
CA VAL A 151 2.72 10.45 10.95
C VAL A 151 3.74 9.39 10.50
N GLY A 152 4.93 9.80 10.11
CA GLY A 152 6.04 8.90 9.76
C GLY A 152 6.67 8.26 11.00
N ALA A 153 5.85 7.59 11.81
CA ALA A 153 6.25 7.11 13.13
C ALA A 153 7.12 5.86 13.08
N LEU A 154 6.99 5.03 12.05
CA LEU A 154 7.62 3.72 12.01
C LEU A 154 8.96 3.74 11.26
N VAL A 155 9.93 3.01 11.81
CA VAL A 155 11.24 2.79 11.20
C VAL A 155 11.66 1.33 11.35
N LEU A 156 12.47 0.85 10.40
CA LEU A 156 13.12 -0.44 10.55
C LEU A 156 14.26 -0.32 11.57
N ALA A 157 14.23 -1.15 12.61
CA ALA A 157 15.22 -1.20 13.67
C ALA A 157 16.56 -1.79 13.19
N ARG A 158 16.51 -2.69 12.20
CA ARG A 158 17.66 -3.34 11.56
C ARG A 158 17.43 -3.39 10.04
N ALA A 159 18.53 -3.57 9.28
CA ALA A 159 18.42 -3.84 7.87
C ALA A 159 17.72 -5.20 7.67
N VAL A 160 16.48 -5.18 7.20
CA VAL A 160 15.78 -6.38 6.75
C VAL A 160 16.34 -6.68 5.37
N GLN A 161 17.03 -7.81 5.22
CA GLN A 161 17.52 -8.24 3.92
C GLN A 161 16.31 -8.58 3.05
N ASP A 162 16.24 -7.91 1.91
CA ASP A 162 15.28 -8.21 0.85
C ASP A 162 15.76 -9.51 0.17
N GLN A 163 15.37 -10.66 0.73
CA GLN A 163 15.63 -11.95 0.10
C GLN A 163 14.40 -12.33 -0.72
N ALA A 164 14.44 -11.99 -2.00
CA ALA A 164 13.56 -12.59 -3.00
C ALA A 164 13.72 -14.12 -2.92
N GLY A 165 12.66 -14.83 -2.46
CA GLY A 165 12.66 -16.28 -2.37
C GLY A 165 12.32 -16.88 -1.01
N LEU A 166 12.23 -16.11 0.07
CA LEU A 166 11.83 -16.64 1.38
C LEU A 166 10.35 -17.05 1.43
N SER A 167 10.08 -18.20 2.06
CA SER A 167 8.74 -18.66 2.39
C SER A 167 8.02 -17.67 3.33
N ALA A 168 6.67 -17.72 3.38
CA ALA A 168 5.87 -16.84 4.24
C ALA A 168 6.28 -16.93 5.73
N GLY A 169 6.63 -18.11 6.22
CA GLY A 169 7.12 -18.31 7.60
C GLY A 169 8.49 -17.67 7.85
N ALA A 170 9.41 -17.77 6.90
CA ALA A 170 10.72 -17.15 7.01
C ALA A 170 10.64 -15.61 6.95
N ARG A 171 9.71 -15.05 6.18
CA ARG A 171 9.43 -13.59 6.19
C ARG A 171 8.87 -13.12 7.52
N ALA A 172 7.96 -13.88 8.13
CA ALA A 172 7.41 -13.56 9.45
C ALA A 172 8.49 -13.60 10.54
N ALA A 173 9.35 -14.63 10.55
CA ALA A 173 10.47 -14.74 11.50
C ALA A 173 11.52 -13.62 11.32
N ASN A 174 11.83 -13.24 10.08
CA ASN A 174 12.76 -12.14 9.79
C ASN A 174 12.23 -10.75 10.16
N LEU A 175 10.91 -10.57 10.26
CA LEU A 175 10.29 -9.29 10.61
C LEU A 175 10.03 -9.15 12.11
N GLY A 176 10.10 -10.22 12.91
CA GLY A 176 9.91 -10.19 14.36
C GLY A 176 10.82 -9.17 15.04
N GLY A 177 10.25 -8.10 15.61
CA GLY A 177 10.99 -6.99 16.24
C GLY A 177 11.72 -6.06 15.26
N ALA A 178 11.51 -6.21 13.94
CA ALA A 178 12.20 -5.40 12.95
C ALA A 178 11.63 -3.97 12.81
N VAL A 179 10.40 -3.73 13.28
CA VAL A 179 9.78 -2.41 13.24
C VAL A 179 9.71 -1.81 14.65
N ARG A 180 10.05 -0.54 14.79
CA ARG A 180 9.89 0.23 16.02
C ARG A 180 9.34 1.62 15.76
N VAL A 181 8.73 2.21 16.76
CA VAL A 181 8.37 3.63 16.73
C VAL A 181 9.65 4.47 16.80
N ARG A 182 9.71 5.53 16.04
CA ARG A 182 10.81 6.49 16.00
C ARG A 182 10.93 7.15 17.39
N PRO A 183 12.16 7.28 17.94
CA PRO A 183 12.37 7.99 19.21
C PRO A 183 11.72 9.39 19.19
N GLY A 184 11.07 9.76 20.29
CA GLY A 184 10.39 11.05 20.45
C GLY A 184 8.98 11.11 19.89
N LEU A 185 8.44 10.03 19.28
CA LEU A 185 7.06 9.99 18.80
C LEU A 185 6.14 9.08 19.64
N GLY A 186 6.66 8.41 20.68
CA GLY A 186 5.84 7.54 21.55
C GLY A 186 4.70 8.32 22.20
N ASP A 187 5.03 9.38 22.92
CA ASP A 187 4.07 10.20 23.67
C ASP A 187 3.00 10.82 22.75
N ALA A 188 3.37 11.19 21.53
CA ALA A 188 2.42 11.74 20.54
C ALA A 188 1.45 10.70 19.98
N LEU A 189 1.72 9.42 20.18
CA LEU A 189 0.87 8.30 19.75
C LEU A 189 0.09 7.67 20.90
N GLU A 190 0.38 8.03 22.15
CA GLU A 190 -0.29 7.44 23.31
C GLU A 190 -1.81 7.65 23.25
N GLY A 191 -2.57 6.56 23.31
CA GLY A 191 -4.02 6.55 23.18
C GLY A 191 -4.60 6.99 21.82
N VAL A 192 -3.75 7.31 20.83
CA VAL A 192 -4.21 7.76 19.51
C VAL A 192 -4.52 6.55 18.63
N PRO A 193 -5.77 6.44 18.10
CA PRO A 193 -6.12 5.43 17.11
C PRO A 193 -5.27 5.56 15.84
N CYS A 194 -4.73 4.45 15.36
CA CYS A 194 -3.79 4.43 14.24
C CYS A 194 -4.33 3.61 13.05
N VAL A 195 -4.18 4.13 11.84
CA VAL A 195 -4.38 3.38 10.60
C VAL A 195 -3.05 3.16 9.92
N VAL A 196 -2.56 1.92 9.92
CA VAL A 196 -1.36 1.56 9.14
C VAL A 196 -1.72 1.51 7.67
N VAL A 197 -0.92 2.16 6.82
CA VAL A 197 -1.12 2.11 5.37
C VAL A 197 0.07 1.48 4.67
N ASP A 198 -0.22 0.62 3.67
CA ASP A 198 0.78 0.00 2.80
C ASP A 198 0.27 -0.05 1.35
N ASP A 199 1.15 -0.35 0.41
CA ASP A 199 0.75 -0.51 -1.00
C ASP A 199 0.03 -1.85 -1.23
N VAL A 200 0.62 -2.95 -0.82
CA VAL A 200 0.08 -4.31 -1.04
C VAL A 200 0.21 -5.16 0.20
N VAL A 201 -0.87 -5.78 0.61
CA VAL A 201 -0.82 -6.83 1.61
C VAL A 201 -0.74 -8.22 0.96
N THR A 202 0.28 -8.99 1.37
CA THR A 202 0.52 -10.37 0.90
C THR A 202 0.33 -11.38 2.03
N THR A 203 1.32 -11.52 2.89
CA THR A 203 1.26 -12.40 4.08
C THR A 203 0.75 -11.66 5.32
N GLY A 204 0.73 -10.34 5.28
CA GLY A 204 0.38 -9.49 6.42
C GLY A 204 1.51 -9.30 7.45
N ALA A 205 2.67 -9.90 7.26
CA ALA A 205 3.77 -9.83 8.22
C ALA A 205 4.21 -8.38 8.53
N THR A 206 4.29 -7.53 7.51
CA THR A 206 4.60 -6.09 7.69
C THR A 206 3.55 -5.40 8.56
N LEU A 207 2.26 -5.65 8.29
CA LEU A 207 1.16 -5.04 9.05
C LEU A 207 1.13 -5.51 10.50
N VAL A 208 1.43 -6.80 10.77
CA VAL A 208 1.56 -7.33 12.12
C VAL A 208 2.66 -6.61 12.89
N GLU A 209 3.84 -6.46 12.29
CA GLU A 209 4.97 -5.80 12.95
C GLU A 209 4.74 -4.30 13.16
N CYS A 210 4.11 -3.62 12.19
CA CYS A 210 3.69 -2.24 12.37
C CYS A 210 2.69 -2.09 13.52
N ALA A 211 1.67 -2.94 13.55
CA ALA A 211 0.66 -2.92 14.61
C ALA A 211 1.26 -3.26 15.98
N ARG A 212 2.16 -4.24 16.05
CA ARG A 212 2.90 -4.58 17.29
C ARG A 212 3.70 -3.37 17.79
N ALA A 213 4.44 -2.71 16.91
CA ALA A 213 5.27 -1.56 17.28
C ALA A 213 4.44 -0.37 17.79
N LEU A 214 3.31 -0.09 17.18
CA LEU A 214 2.39 0.97 17.61
C LEU A 214 1.75 0.65 18.95
N ARG A 215 1.22 -0.57 19.14
CA ARG A 215 0.64 -0.99 20.41
C ARG A 215 1.67 -0.97 21.55
N ALA A 216 2.89 -1.39 21.27
CA ALA A 216 4.00 -1.34 22.24
C ALA A 216 4.39 0.10 22.64
N ALA A 217 4.07 1.09 21.80
CA ALA A 217 4.26 2.50 22.09
C ALA A 217 3.02 3.16 22.73
N GLY A 218 2.03 2.37 23.17
CA GLY A 218 0.85 2.88 23.86
C GLY A 218 -0.23 3.45 22.94
N SER A 219 -0.20 3.22 21.61
CA SER A 219 -1.25 3.71 20.70
C SER A 219 -2.62 3.16 21.09
N GLY A 220 -3.68 3.85 20.71
CA GLY A 220 -5.04 3.32 20.70
C GLY A 220 -5.19 2.16 19.70
N GLY A 221 -6.41 1.86 19.30
CA GLY A 221 -6.72 0.81 18.34
C GLY A 221 -5.91 0.92 17.05
N VAL A 222 -5.54 -0.21 16.48
CA VAL A 222 -4.80 -0.25 15.21
C VAL A 222 -5.57 -1.04 14.18
N VAL A 223 -5.90 -0.38 13.06
CA VAL A 223 -6.45 -0.98 11.84
C VAL A 223 -5.50 -0.74 10.67
N ALA A 224 -5.75 -1.32 9.51
CA ALA A 224 -4.90 -1.09 8.34
C ALA A 224 -5.70 -0.89 7.06
N ALA A 225 -5.07 -0.18 6.09
CA ALA A 225 -5.60 0.05 4.76
C ALA A 225 -4.51 -0.16 3.70
N THR A 226 -4.83 -0.85 2.60
CA THR A 226 -3.91 -1.09 1.49
C THR A 226 -4.56 -0.84 0.14
N VAL A 227 -3.73 -0.53 -0.87
CA VAL A 227 -4.23 -0.35 -2.24
C VAL A 227 -4.74 -1.67 -2.79
N ALA A 228 -4.01 -2.75 -2.59
CA ALA A 228 -4.36 -4.06 -3.12
C ALA A 228 -3.98 -5.18 -2.15
N ALA A 229 -4.58 -6.34 -2.33
CA ALA A 229 -4.26 -7.54 -1.57
C ALA A 229 -4.11 -8.74 -2.50
N THR A 230 -3.20 -9.66 -2.17
CA THR A 230 -3.14 -10.93 -2.90
C THR A 230 -4.46 -11.69 -2.76
N ALA A 231 -4.91 -12.30 -3.86
CA ALA A 231 -6.11 -13.13 -3.86
C ALA A 231 -5.98 -14.21 -2.77
N ARG A 232 -7.07 -14.48 -2.06
CA ARG A 232 -7.15 -15.66 -1.21
C ARG A 232 -6.90 -16.89 -2.08
N ARG A 233 -5.98 -17.73 -1.69
CA ARG A 233 -5.95 -19.09 -2.21
C ARG A 233 -7.10 -19.85 -1.53
N ASP A 234 -8.30 -19.71 -2.05
CA ASP A 234 -9.36 -20.65 -1.72
C ASP A 234 -8.91 -22.01 -2.27
N ARG A 235 -8.68 -22.95 -1.38
CA ARG A 235 -8.33 -24.35 -1.71
C ARG A 235 -9.50 -25.09 -2.39
N THR A 236 -10.54 -24.36 -2.80
CA THR A 236 -11.78 -24.86 -3.38
C THR A 236 -12.20 -24.12 -4.66
N ASP A 237 -11.27 -23.68 -5.51
CA ASP A 237 -11.63 -23.34 -6.89
C ASP A 237 -11.47 -24.61 -7.76
N PRO A 238 -12.58 -25.29 -8.14
CA PRO A 238 -12.52 -26.50 -8.96
C PRO A 238 -12.15 -26.23 -10.42
N ARG A 239 -11.80 -25.01 -10.79
CA ARG A 239 -11.45 -24.61 -12.16
C ARG A 239 -9.99 -24.78 -12.53
N VAL A 240 -9.15 -25.24 -11.61
CA VAL A 240 -7.77 -25.65 -11.90
C VAL A 240 -7.67 -27.16 -11.77
N SER A 241 -8.34 -27.89 -12.66
CA SER A 241 -7.94 -29.27 -12.99
C SER A 241 -6.70 -29.23 -13.85
N PRO A 242 -5.63 -29.95 -13.51
CA PRO A 242 -4.53 -30.13 -14.44
C PRO A 242 -5.05 -30.87 -15.66
N ILE A 243 -4.85 -30.31 -16.86
CA ILE A 243 -5.04 -31.00 -18.12
C ILE A 243 -4.06 -32.18 -18.08
N ALA A 244 -4.61 -33.37 -17.83
CA ALA A 244 -3.88 -34.62 -18.00
C ALA A 244 -3.57 -34.73 -19.50
N GLY A 245 -2.29 -34.67 -19.85
CA GLY A 245 -1.81 -34.99 -21.18
C GLY A 245 -2.08 -36.44 -21.49
N GLY A 246 -2.67 -36.69 -22.63
CA GLY A 246 -2.64 -37.93 -23.38
C GLY A 246 -1.81 -37.73 -24.62
#